data_83088c226c5ffee8388d82aea2821089
#
_entry.id   83088c226c5ffee8388d82aea2821089
#
_cell.length_a   1.000
_cell.length_b   1.000
_cell.length_c   1.000
_cell.angle_alpha   90.00
_cell.angle_beta   90.00
_cell.angle_gamma   90.00
#
_symmetry.space_group_name_H-M   'P 1'
#
loop_
_entity.id
_entity.type
_entity.pdbx_description
1 polymer ?
#
loop_
_entity_poly.entity_id
_entity_poly.type
_entity_poly.pdbx_seq_one_letter_code
_entity_poly.pdbx_strand_id
1 'polypeptide(L)'
;MEERSVKPDTLLVVWSSGDREVATKMAFLYTLNAKRRGWWKHVTLIVWGPSAKLLTEDSELQGRIDEMRDAGVGLKACKACSDSYGVSESLEKLGIEVQYMGESFTQILKDEYQRVITF
;
A
#
# COMPACT_ATOMS: atom_id res chain seq x y z
N MET A 1 16.41 -35.62 -1.54
CA MET A 1 16.13 -34.41 -2.28
C MET A 1 16.07 -33.22 -1.37
N GLU A 2 16.75 -32.21 -1.70
CA GLU A 2 16.80 -31.03 -0.88
C GLU A 2 15.61 -30.12 -1.15
N GLU A 3 14.91 -29.79 -0.12
CA GLU A 3 13.77 -28.91 -0.25
C GLU A 3 14.22 -27.47 -0.25
N ARG A 4 13.84 -26.75 -1.29
CA ARG A 4 14.20 -25.37 -1.41
C ARG A 4 13.18 -24.50 -0.70
N SER A 5 13.62 -23.84 0.35
CA SER A 5 12.81 -22.93 1.11
C SER A 5 12.91 -21.51 0.53
N VAL A 6 11.77 -20.91 0.18
CA VAL A 6 11.71 -19.51 -0.25
C VAL A 6 11.26 -18.68 0.94
N LYS A 7 12.07 -17.67 1.30
CA LYS A 7 11.70 -16.72 2.34
C LYS A 7 11.33 -15.42 1.68
N PRO A 8 10.04 -15.07 1.65
CA PRO A 8 9.64 -13.79 1.07
C PRO A 8 10.19 -12.64 1.90
N ASP A 9 10.64 -11.60 1.23
CA ASP A 9 11.23 -10.42 1.85
C ASP A 9 10.47 -9.14 1.55
N THR A 10 9.47 -9.22 0.68
CA THR A 10 8.71 -8.07 0.20
C THR A 10 7.23 -8.24 0.49
N LEU A 11 6.65 -7.24 1.13
CA LEU A 11 5.23 -7.22 1.45
C LEU A 11 4.54 -6.10 0.68
N LEU A 12 3.46 -6.45 0.02
CA LEU A 12 2.56 -5.50 -0.62
C LEU A 12 1.28 -5.45 0.21
N VAL A 13 0.98 -4.29 0.75
CA VAL A 13 -0.26 -4.07 1.50
C VAL A 13 -1.24 -3.36 0.58
N VAL A 14 -2.33 -4.04 0.22
CA VAL A 14 -3.41 -3.43 -0.55
C VAL A 14 -4.43 -2.88 0.43
N TRP A 15 -4.53 -1.55 0.45
CA TRP A 15 -5.52 -0.89 1.28
C TRP A 15 -6.70 -0.47 0.41
N SER A 16 -7.81 -1.17 0.55
CA SER A 16 -9.00 -0.96 -0.28
C SER A 16 -10.18 -0.38 0.49
N SER A 17 -10.23 -0.60 1.79
CA SER A 17 -11.38 -0.25 2.62
C SER A 17 -11.60 1.26 2.73
N GLY A 18 -12.86 1.67 2.63
CA GLY A 18 -13.28 3.04 2.92
C GLY A 18 -13.58 3.28 4.40
N ASP A 19 -13.34 2.29 5.25
CA ASP A 19 -13.58 2.40 6.69
C ASP A 19 -12.32 2.96 7.35
N ARG A 20 -12.47 4.09 8.04
CA ARG A 20 -11.38 4.78 8.70
C ARG A 20 -10.72 3.93 9.79
N GLU A 21 -11.48 3.12 10.49
CA GLU A 21 -10.92 2.26 11.54
C GLU A 21 -10.07 1.14 10.96
N VAL A 22 -10.44 0.61 9.80
CA VAL A 22 -9.59 -0.37 9.12
C VAL A 22 -8.25 0.27 8.74
N ALA A 23 -8.27 1.50 8.26
CA ALA A 23 -7.05 2.23 7.95
C ALA A 23 -6.16 2.41 9.18
N THR A 24 -6.70 2.97 10.24
CA THR A 24 -5.90 3.35 11.42
C THR A 24 -5.50 2.17 12.27
N LYS A 25 -6.38 1.17 12.40
CA LYS A 25 -6.19 0.04 13.33
C LYS A 25 -5.55 -1.18 12.69
N MET A 26 -5.60 -1.29 11.38
CA MET A 26 -5.11 -2.47 10.69
C MET A 26 -4.09 -2.12 9.60
N ALA A 27 -4.52 -1.51 8.51
CA ALA A 27 -3.67 -1.29 7.34
C ALA A 27 -2.42 -0.45 7.66
N PHE A 28 -2.60 0.73 8.22
CA PHE A 28 -1.50 1.65 8.50
C PHE A 28 -0.64 1.18 9.67
N LEU A 29 -1.29 0.66 10.70
CA LEU A 29 -0.57 0.17 11.88
C LEU A 29 0.36 -0.97 11.51
N TYR A 30 -0.14 -1.96 10.78
CA TYR A 30 0.70 -3.08 10.38
C TYR A 30 1.80 -2.64 9.40
N THR A 31 1.45 -1.85 8.41
CA THR A 31 2.39 -1.39 7.39
C THR A 31 3.58 -0.64 8.00
N LEU A 32 3.30 0.30 8.88
CA LEU A 32 4.34 1.11 9.51
C LEU A 32 5.25 0.26 10.40
N ASN A 33 4.64 -0.58 11.25
CA ASN A 33 5.40 -1.46 12.13
C ASN A 33 6.20 -2.49 11.36
N ALA A 34 5.64 -3.06 10.32
CA ALA A 34 6.34 -4.03 9.48
C ALA A 34 7.65 -3.46 8.94
N LYS A 35 7.62 -2.21 8.51
CA LYS A 35 8.82 -1.54 8.00
C LYS A 35 9.77 -1.12 9.13
N ARG A 36 9.27 -0.44 10.15
CA ARG A 36 10.08 0.07 11.24
C ARG A 36 10.78 -1.02 12.04
N ARG A 37 10.12 -2.14 12.22
CA ARG A 37 10.67 -3.27 13.00
C ARG A 37 11.45 -4.26 12.16
N GLY A 38 11.55 -4.01 10.86
CA GLY A 38 12.28 -4.89 9.97
C GLY A 38 11.67 -6.27 9.80
N TRP A 39 10.37 -6.41 10.02
CA TRP A 39 9.68 -7.68 9.80
C TRP A 39 9.71 -8.06 8.32
N TRP A 40 9.72 -7.06 7.45
CA TRP A 40 9.85 -7.21 6.01
C TRP A 40 10.92 -6.25 5.51
N LYS A 41 11.73 -6.71 4.60
CA LYS A 41 12.79 -5.87 4.02
C LYS A 41 12.21 -4.73 3.21
N HIS A 42 11.22 -5.04 2.40
CA HIS A 42 10.53 -4.06 1.55
C HIS A 42 9.04 -4.08 1.85
N VAL A 43 8.46 -2.92 2.04
CA VAL A 43 7.02 -2.77 2.29
C VAL A 43 6.49 -1.67 1.39
N THR A 44 5.44 -1.97 0.64
CA THR A 44 4.74 -1.01 -0.22
C THR A 44 3.26 -1.02 0.15
N LEU A 45 2.68 0.16 0.26
CA LEU A 45 1.25 0.34 0.44
C LEU A 45 0.65 0.76 -0.90
N ILE A 46 -0.40 0.08 -1.33
CA ILE A 46 -1.17 0.47 -2.51
C ILE A 46 -2.55 0.94 -2.08
N VAL A 47 -2.87 2.17 -2.43
CA VAL A 47 -4.21 2.74 -2.26
C VAL A 47 -5.04 2.30 -3.46
N TRP A 48 -6.08 1.50 -3.22
CA TRP A 48 -6.86 0.89 -4.28
C TRP A 48 -8.34 0.84 -3.90
N GLY A 49 -9.21 1.36 -4.76
CA GLY A 49 -10.65 1.35 -4.51
C GLY A 49 -11.09 2.47 -3.57
N PRO A 50 -12.08 2.21 -2.70
CA PRO A 50 -12.68 3.24 -1.84
C PRO A 50 -11.71 3.97 -0.92
N SER A 51 -10.59 3.35 -0.57
CA SER A 51 -9.56 3.99 0.26
C SER A 51 -9.01 5.26 -0.38
N ALA A 52 -8.98 5.33 -1.71
CA ALA A 52 -8.50 6.52 -2.42
C ALA A 52 -9.35 7.75 -2.09
N LYS A 53 -10.66 7.57 -2.04
CA LYS A 53 -11.58 8.65 -1.68
C LYS A 53 -11.41 9.04 -0.21
N LEU A 54 -11.37 8.05 0.67
CA LEU A 54 -11.20 8.30 2.11
C LEU A 54 -9.92 9.09 2.38
N LEU A 55 -8.81 8.68 1.78
CA LEU A 55 -7.52 9.33 2.03
C LEU A 55 -7.53 10.81 1.65
N THR A 56 -8.16 11.16 0.55
CA THR A 56 -8.18 12.56 0.09
C THR A 56 -9.11 13.45 0.92
N GLU A 57 -9.98 12.85 1.73
CA GLU A 57 -10.92 13.57 2.58
C GLU A 57 -10.49 13.64 4.05
N ASP A 58 -9.39 12.99 4.43
CA ASP A 58 -8.99 12.83 5.83
C ASP A 58 -7.54 13.27 6.05
N SER A 59 -7.38 14.45 6.66
CA SER A 59 -6.06 15.04 6.88
C SER A 59 -5.20 14.24 7.87
N GLU A 60 -5.82 13.56 8.83
CA GLU A 60 -5.08 12.71 9.76
C GLU A 60 -4.47 11.51 9.04
N LEU A 61 -5.24 10.89 8.15
CA LEU A 61 -4.71 9.77 7.36
C LEU A 61 -3.60 10.23 6.43
N GLN A 62 -3.70 11.45 5.89
CA GLN A 62 -2.63 12.02 5.07
C GLN A 62 -1.33 12.17 5.87
N GLY A 63 -1.44 12.60 7.12
CA GLY A 63 -0.29 12.69 8.01
C GLY A 63 0.34 11.32 8.29
N ARG A 64 -0.48 10.28 8.39
CA ARG A 64 0.01 8.91 8.56
C ARG A 64 0.75 8.42 7.31
N ILE A 65 0.31 8.82 6.14
CA ILE A 65 1.00 8.51 4.88
C ILE A 65 2.40 9.13 4.90
N ASP A 66 2.52 10.36 5.39
CA ASP A 66 3.83 11.02 5.50
C ASP A 66 4.77 10.25 6.43
N GLU A 67 4.27 9.74 7.56
CA GLU A 67 5.05 8.90 8.47
C GLU A 67 5.55 7.64 7.78
N MET A 68 4.68 7.00 7.01
CA MET A 68 5.06 5.78 6.29
C MET A 68 6.14 6.05 5.25
N ARG A 69 6.01 7.17 4.53
CA ARG A 69 7.02 7.58 3.56
C ARG A 69 8.37 7.79 4.23
N ASP A 70 8.38 8.50 5.36
CA ASP A 70 9.60 8.77 6.11
C ASP A 70 10.25 7.50 6.64
N ALA A 71 9.45 6.48 6.93
CA ALA A 71 9.95 5.18 7.37
C ALA A 71 10.49 4.32 6.23
N GLY A 72 10.28 4.73 4.98
CA GLY A 72 10.77 3.99 3.82
C GLY A 72 9.74 3.08 3.17
N VAL A 73 8.46 3.24 3.49
CA VAL A 73 7.38 2.49 2.84
C VAL A 73 7.14 3.06 1.44
N GLY A 74 7.08 2.20 0.43
CA GLY A 74 6.70 2.61 -0.91
C GLY A 74 5.20 2.94 -0.95
N LEU A 75 4.83 3.97 -1.70
CA LEU A 75 3.45 4.45 -1.76
C LEU A 75 2.98 4.51 -3.20
N LYS A 76 1.97 3.72 -3.52
CA LYS A 76 1.38 3.66 -4.86
C LYS A 76 -0.13 3.72 -4.79
N ALA A 77 -0.76 4.10 -5.88
CA ALA A 77 -2.21 4.09 -6.01
C ALA A 77 -2.62 3.60 -7.39
N CYS A 78 -3.77 2.93 -7.45
CA CYS A 78 -4.34 2.45 -8.71
C CYS A 78 -4.95 3.62 -9.46
N LYS A 79 -4.39 3.93 -10.64
CA LYS A 79 -4.83 5.05 -11.46
C LYS A 79 -6.28 4.93 -11.93
N ALA A 80 -6.70 3.73 -12.31
CA ALA A 80 -8.08 3.52 -12.75
C ALA A 80 -9.08 3.93 -11.68
N CYS A 81 -8.82 3.57 -10.41
CA CYS A 81 -9.68 3.95 -9.29
C CYS A 81 -9.59 5.42 -8.97
N SER A 82 -8.40 5.96 -8.90
CA SER A 82 -8.22 7.38 -8.55
C SER A 82 -8.79 8.31 -9.61
N ASP A 83 -8.67 7.95 -10.89
CA ASP A 83 -9.30 8.71 -11.98
C ASP A 83 -10.82 8.65 -11.87
N SER A 84 -11.37 7.49 -11.54
CA SER A 84 -12.80 7.29 -11.37
C SER A 84 -13.38 8.18 -10.26
N TYR A 85 -12.62 8.39 -9.19
CA TYR A 85 -13.02 9.27 -8.09
C TYR A 85 -12.61 10.74 -8.34
N GLY A 86 -11.83 11.01 -9.38
CA GLY A 86 -11.32 12.36 -9.64
C GLY A 86 -10.27 12.81 -8.64
N VAL A 87 -9.50 11.90 -8.06
CA VAL A 87 -8.56 12.21 -6.97
C VAL A 87 -7.09 11.93 -7.31
N SER A 88 -6.77 11.58 -8.56
CA SER A 88 -5.40 11.25 -8.95
C SER A 88 -4.41 12.36 -8.62
N GLU A 89 -4.75 13.60 -8.95
CA GLU A 89 -3.88 14.74 -8.68
C GLU A 89 -3.67 14.95 -7.18
N SER A 90 -4.72 14.80 -6.39
CA SER A 90 -4.64 14.93 -4.93
C SER A 90 -3.71 13.87 -4.33
N LEU A 91 -3.76 12.65 -4.84
CA LEU A 91 -2.87 11.58 -4.38
C LEU A 91 -1.42 11.85 -4.78
N GLU A 92 -1.19 12.35 -5.99
CA GLU A 92 0.15 12.71 -6.43
C GLU A 92 0.76 13.81 -5.57
N LYS A 93 -0.05 14.78 -5.15
CA LYS A 93 0.40 15.84 -4.24
C LYS A 93 0.82 15.31 -2.87
N LEU A 94 0.29 14.17 -2.47
CA LEU A 94 0.71 13.49 -1.24
C LEU A 94 1.99 12.67 -1.44
N GLY A 95 2.58 12.69 -2.62
CA GLY A 95 3.78 11.93 -2.91
C GLY A 95 3.50 10.46 -3.22
N ILE A 96 2.28 10.12 -3.58
CA ILE A 96 1.89 8.76 -3.94
C ILE A 96 2.05 8.60 -5.45
N GLU A 97 2.71 7.53 -5.87
CA GLU A 97 2.88 7.23 -7.28
C GLU A 97 1.59 6.63 -7.83
N VAL A 98 0.92 7.37 -8.71
CA VAL A 98 -0.34 6.95 -9.32
C VAL A 98 -0.05 6.28 -10.65
N GLN A 99 -0.42 5.01 -10.79
CA GLN A 99 -0.14 4.24 -12.00
C GLN A 99 -1.19 3.14 -12.18
N TYR A 100 -1.29 2.63 -13.41
CA TYR A 100 -2.12 1.46 -13.65
C TYR A 100 -1.46 0.25 -13.01
N MET A 101 -2.20 -0.48 -12.18
CA MET A 101 -1.63 -1.53 -11.33
C MET A 101 -1.83 -2.96 -11.84
N GLY A 102 -2.72 -3.16 -12.81
CA GLY A 102 -3.10 -4.52 -13.21
C GLY A 102 -1.94 -5.43 -13.57
N GLU A 103 -1.06 -4.97 -14.45
CA GLU A 103 0.05 -5.77 -14.91
C GLU A 103 1.10 -6.00 -13.83
N SER A 104 1.53 -4.93 -13.17
CA SER A 104 2.54 -5.04 -12.10
C SER A 104 2.02 -5.85 -10.93
N PHE A 105 0.75 -5.69 -10.57
CA PHE A 105 0.13 -6.45 -9.49
C PHE A 105 0.09 -7.95 -9.83
N THR A 106 -0.21 -8.28 -11.09
CA THR A 106 -0.21 -9.67 -11.54
C THR A 106 1.17 -10.29 -11.41
N GLN A 107 2.21 -9.54 -11.77
CA GLN A 107 3.59 -10.01 -11.63
C GLN A 107 3.95 -10.24 -10.17
N ILE A 108 3.51 -9.35 -9.28
CA ILE A 108 3.73 -9.50 -7.84
C ILE A 108 3.06 -10.76 -7.32
N LEU A 109 1.83 -11.04 -7.74
CA LEU A 109 1.11 -12.23 -7.32
C LEU A 109 1.80 -13.54 -7.74
N LYS A 110 2.58 -13.48 -8.81
CA LYS A 110 3.31 -14.64 -9.34
C LYS A 110 4.72 -14.78 -8.79
N ASP A 111 5.16 -13.81 -8.00
CA ASP A 111 6.54 -13.77 -7.48
C ASP A 111 6.64 -14.49 -6.14
N GLU A 112 7.54 -15.48 -6.06
CA GLU A 112 7.75 -16.26 -4.85
C GLU A 112 8.27 -15.44 -3.67
N TYR A 113 8.94 -14.33 -3.93
CA TYR A 113 9.57 -13.51 -2.89
C TYR A 113 8.66 -12.41 -2.36
N GLN A 114 7.47 -12.31 -2.89
CA GLN A 114 6.51 -11.27 -2.49
C GLN A 114 5.24 -11.87 -1.90
N ARG A 115 4.71 -11.20 -0.91
CA ARG A 115 3.42 -11.55 -0.32
C ARG A 115 2.50 -10.36 -0.40
N VAL A 116 1.22 -10.63 -0.53
CA VAL A 116 0.18 -9.61 -0.64
C VAL A 116 -0.82 -9.82 0.48
N ILE A 117 -1.14 -8.75 1.18
CA ILE A 117 -2.23 -8.73 2.15
C ILE A 117 -3.15 -7.57 1.81
N THR A 118 -4.45 -7.79 1.94
CA THR A 118 -5.47 -6.80 1.60
C THR A 118 -6.30 -6.44 2.84
N PHE A 119 -6.46 -5.15 3.03
CA PHE A 119 -7.33 -4.61 4.07
C PHE A 119 -8.45 -3.79 3.47
#